data_ded3b79a10333485966083991ebc3b16
#
_entry.id   ded3b79a10333485966083991ebc3b16
#
_cell.length_a   1.000
_cell.length_b   1.000
_cell.length_c   1.000
_cell.angle_alpha   90.00
_cell.angle_beta   90.00
_cell.angle_gamma   90.00
#
_symmetry.space_group_name_H-M   'P 1'
#
loop_
_entity.id
_entity.type
_entity.pdbx_description
1 polymer ?
#
loop_
_entity_poly.entity_id
_entity_poly.type
_entity_poly.pdbx_seq_one_letter_code
_entity_poly.pdbx_strand_id
1 'polypeptide(L)'
;QLSSSSLIARPLSQFRQVNCVSPSYLDKFGLPETLDDLSSHNLVFYSQQLAGKPDGFEYQQDGKTKFWPMSGAVTVNNAEAYTAACLAGLGIIQVPEVGVRELVQQGRLVKVLPQYQPAAMPVSVLYAHRRQLSRRLKVFIDWLQELINSGYN
;
A
#
# COMPACT_ATOMS: atom_id res chain seq x y z
N GLN A 1 -10.61 9.20 -26.05
CA GLN A 1 -10.41 7.85 -25.51
C GLN A 1 -9.12 7.30 -26.08
N LEU A 2 -8.06 7.24 -25.26
CA LEU A 2 -6.85 6.49 -25.59
C LEU A 2 -7.20 5.01 -25.47
N SER A 3 -7.13 4.26 -26.55
CA SER A 3 -7.27 2.80 -26.47
C SER A 3 -6.12 2.24 -25.62
N SER A 4 -6.38 1.26 -24.78
CA SER A 4 -5.40 0.64 -23.89
C SER A 4 -4.15 0.07 -24.58
N SER A 5 -4.17 -0.07 -25.91
CA SER A 5 -3.06 -0.54 -26.74
C SER A 5 -2.02 0.52 -27.10
N SER A 6 -2.20 1.79 -26.70
CA SER A 6 -1.30 2.91 -27.05
C SER A 6 -0.40 3.41 -25.93
N LEU A 7 -0.42 2.74 -24.76
CA LEU A 7 0.43 3.11 -23.62
C LEU A 7 1.57 2.12 -23.44
N ILE A 8 2.75 2.66 -23.11
CA ILE A 8 3.91 1.88 -22.68
C ILE A 8 4.04 2.03 -21.17
N ALA A 9 4.20 0.92 -20.46
CA ALA A 9 4.54 0.90 -19.04
C ALA A 9 6.04 0.62 -18.88
N ARG A 10 6.77 1.55 -18.24
CA ARG A 10 8.17 1.34 -17.86
C ARG A 10 8.23 1.19 -16.33
N PRO A 11 8.64 0.04 -15.79
CA PRO A 11 8.86 -0.12 -14.36
C PRO A 11 9.90 0.88 -13.86
N LEU A 12 9.65 1.49 -12.70
CA LEU A 12 10.57 2.42 -12.03
C LEU A 12 11.14 1.82 -10.75
N SER A 13 10.27 1.26 -9.90
CA SER A 13 10.66 0.75 -8.59
C SER A 13 9.59 -0.18 -8.02
N GLN A 14 9.84 -0.68 -6.81
CA GLN A 14 8.86 -1.39 -5.98
C GLN A 14 8.88 -0.76 -4.59
N PHE A 15 7.72 -0.35 -4.08
CA PHE A 15 7.62 0.17 -2.73
C PHE A 15 7.27 -0.94 -1.76
N ARG A 16 8.11 -1.13 -0.74
CA ARG A 16 7.82 -2.01 0.38
C ARG A 16 6.54 -1.56 1.06
N GLN A 17 5.64 -2.50 1.34
CA GLN A 17 4.43 -2.25 2.10
C GLN A 17 4.60 -2.65 3.56
N VAL A 18 3.88 -1.98 4.44
CA VAL A 18 3.85 -2.24 5.88
C VAL A 18 2.42 -2.26 6.38
N ASN A 19 2.21 -2.99 7.47
CA ASN A 19 0.95 -3.02 8.20
C ASN A 19 1.01 -1.98 9.31
N CYS A 20 0.02 -1.11 9.40
CA CYS A 20 -0.02 -0.05 10.41
C CYS A 20 -1.37 0.03 11.11
N VAL A 21 -1.32 0.46 12.36
CA VAL A 21 -2.47 0.81 13.20
C VAL A 21 -2.20 2.10 13.96
N SER A 22 -3.23 2.77 14.48
CA SER A 22 -3.05 3.86 15.42
C SER A 22 -2.81 3.35 16.85
N PRO A 23 -2.15 4.13 17.74
CA PRO A 23 -2.05 3.80 19.15
C PRO A 23 -3.41 3.56 19.81
N SER A 24 -4.42 4.38 19.52
CA SER A 24 -5.78 4.22 20.03
C SER A 24 -6.47 2.92 19.62
N TYR A 25 -6.08 2.37 18.46
CA TYR A 25 -6.53 1.04 18.05
C TYR A 25 -5.89 -0.04 18.92
N LEU A 26 -4.57 0.05 19.18
CA LEU A 26 -3.85 -0.89 20.05
C LEU A 26 -4.38 -0.87 21.49
N ASP A 27 -4.69 0.30 22.02
CA ASP A 27 -5.28 0.44 23.37
C ASP A 27 -6.62 -0.31 23.49
N LYS A 28 -7.37 -0.40 22.40
CA LYS A 28 -8.70 -1.02 22.37
C LYS A 28 -8.68 -2.51 22.04
N PHE A 29 -7.84 -2.93 21.10
CA PHE A 29 -7.86 -4.28 20.53
C PHE A 29 -6.62 -5.10 20.86
N GLY A 30 -5.58 -4.49 21.42
CA GLY A 30 -4.29 -5.13 21.67
C GLY A 30 -3.40 -5.18 20.43
N LEU A 31 -2.19 -5.70 20.61
CA LEU A 31 -1.20 -5.88 19.56
C LEU A 31 -1.38 -7.25 18.89
N PRO A 32 -1.70 -7.35 17.60
CA PRO A 32 -1.70 -8.64 16.90
C PRO A 32 -0.25 -9.11 16.68
N GLU A 33 0.07 -10.34 17.05
CA GLU A 33 1.39 -10.95 16.87
C GLU A 33 1.37 -12.08 15.83
N THR A 34 0.21 -12.70 15.61
CA THR A 34 0.01 -13.81 14.69
C THR A 34 -1.15 -13.57 13.73
N LEU A 35 -1.27 -14.39 12.68
CA LEU A 35 -2.44 -14.33 11.79
C LEU A 35 -3.75 -14.72 12.50
N ASP A 36 -3.67 -15.62 13.47
CA ASP A 36 -4.87 -16.08 14.21
C ASP A 36 -5.46 -14.94 15.06
N ASP A 37 -4.63 -14.04 15.60
CA ASP A 37 -5.07 -12.86 16.36
C ASP A 37 -5.94 -11.93 15.50
N LEU A 38 -5.74 -11.93 14.17
CA LEU A 38 -6.51 -11.11 13.24
C LEU A 38 -8.01 -11.42 13.24
N SER A 39 -8.42 -12.58 13.76
CA SER A 39 -9.83 -12.91 13.96
C SER A 39 -10.57 -11.94 14.88
N SER A 40 -9.87 -11.31 15.82
CA SER A 40 -10.39 -10.30 16.77
C SER A 40 -10.10 -8.86 16.35
N HIS A 41 -9.48 -8.66 15.18
CA HIS A 41 -9.11 -7.35 14.64
C HIS A 41 -9.94 -6.96 13.42
N ASN A 42 -9.90 -5.67 13.09
CA ASN A 42 -10.55 -5.11 11.91
C ASN A 42 -9.52 -4.64 10.88
N LEU A 43 -9.82 -4.86 9.60
CA LEU A 43 -9.10 -4.29 8.48
C LEU A 43 -9.86 -3.07 7.95
N VAL A 44 -9.17 -2.00 7.60
CA VAL A 44 -9.71 -0.98 6.71
C VAL A 44 -9.53 -1.49 5.30
N PHE A 45 -10.61 -1.65 4.54
CA PHE A 45 -10.52 -2.12 3.17
C PHE A 45 -10.23 -0.99 2.20
N TYR A 46 -9.31 -1.24 1.28
CA TYR A 46 -9.07 -0.36 0.14
C TYR A 46 -9.61 -1.02 -1.13
N SER A 47 -10.51 -0.37 -1.84
CA SER A 47 -11.04 -0.86 -3.10
C SER A 47 -11.37 0.27 -4.06
N GLN A 48 -10.84 0.21 -5.27
CA GLN A 48 -11.22 1.14 -6.33
C GLN A 48 -12.68 0.96 -6.76
N GLN A 49 -13.23 -0.25 -6.58
CA GLN A 49 -14.62 -0.58 -6.85
C GLN A 49 -15.29 -0.96 -5.54
N LEU A 50 -16.04 -0.02 -4.96
CA LEU A 50 -16.71 -0.19 -3.65
C LEU A 50 -17.72 -1.36 -3.59
N ALA A 51 -18.13 -1.90 -4.72
CA ALA A 51 -19.07 -3.03 -4.81
C ALA A 51 -18.40 -4.41 -4.76
N GLY A 52 -17.07 -4.51 -4.73
CA GLY A 52 -16.34 -5.77 -4.66
C GLY A 52 -16.26 -6.33 -3.23
N LYS A 53 -16.21 -7.68 -3.10
CA LYS A 53 -15.86 -8.32 -1.83
C LYS A 53 -14.34 -8.15 -1.61
N PRO A 54 -13.91 -7.59 -0.47
CA PRO A 54 -12.48 -7.46 -0.19
C PRO A 54 -11.83 -8.84 0.04
N ASP A 55 -10.59 -9.00 -0.40
CA ASP A 55 -9.87 -10.28 -0.29
C ASP A 55 -9.41 -10.62 1.15
N GLY A 56 -9.29 -9.62 2.03
CA GLY A 56 -8.80 -9.76 3.40
C GLY A 56 -7.40 -9.16 3.60
N PHE A 57 -6.72 -9.61 4.65
CA PHE A 57 -5.36 -9.16 4.99
C PHE A 57 -4.35 -9.88 4.08
N GLU A 58 -3.63 -9.11 3.27
CA GLU A 58 -2.62 -9.63 2.35
C GLU A 58 -1.30 -9.92 3.08
N TYR A 59 -0.67 -11.05 2.77
CA TYR A 59 0.68 -11.36 3.26
C TYR A 59 1.45 -12.27 2.30
N GLN A 60 2.78 -12.26 2.44
CA GLN A 60 3.66 -13.11 1.65
C GLN A 60 4.04 -14.35 2.46
N GLN A 61 3.91 -15.52 1.85
CA GLN A 61 4.40 -16.78 2.41
C GLN A 61 4.95 -17.65 1.27
N ASP A 62 6.17 -18.14 1.41
CA ASP A 62 6.87 -18.99 0.43
C ASP A 62 6.90 -18.36 -0.98
N GLY A 63 7.10 -17.04 -1.05
CA GLY A 63 7.12 -16.27 -2.31
C GLY A 63 5.76 -16.10 -3.00
N LYS A 64 4.66 -16.44 -2.31
CA LYS A 64 3.30 -16.32 -2.83
C LYS A 64 2.48 -15.34 -2.00
N THR A 65 1.67 -14.55 -2.69
CA THR A 65 0.66 -13.70 -2.05
C THR A 65 -0.50 -14.57 -1.55
N LYS A 66 -0.83 -14.42 -0.27
CA LYS A 66 -1.96 -15.05 0.39
C LYS A 66 -2.84 -14.00 1.05
N PHE A 67 -4.09 -14.36 1.34
CA PHE A 67 -5.05 -13.51 2.01
C PHE A 67 -5.62 -14.21 3.23
N TRP A 68 -5.56 -13.53 4.37
CA TRP A 68 -6.20 -13.99 5.60
C TRP A 68 -7.59 -13.36 5.71
N PRO A 69 -8.65 -14.14 5.90
CA PRO A 69 -10.00 -13.60 6.03
C PRO A 69 -10.10 -12.68 7.26
N MET A 70 -10.59 -11.46 7.05
CA MET A 70 -10.80 -10.49 8.13
C MET A 70 -12.13 -9.79 7.96
N SER A 71 -12.67 -9.33 9.09
CA SER A 71 -13.74 -8.34 9.11
C SER A 71 -13.17 -6.94 8.86
N GLY A 72 -13.98 -6.06 8.27
CA GLY A 72 -13.59 -4.67 8.02
C GLY A 72 -14.61 -3.70 8.57
N ALA A 73 -14.13 -2.65 9.21
CA ALA A 73 -14.98 -1.58 9.74
C ALA A 73 -15.48 -0.64 8.63
N VAL A 74 -14.68 -0.44 7.58
CA VAL A 74 -14.97 0.50 6.49
C VAL A 74 -14.22 0.12 5.23
N THR A 75 -14.81 0.45 4.08
CA THR A 75 -14.16 0.37 2.76
C THR A 75 -13.99 1.77 2.19
N VAL A 76 -12.80 2.10 1.73
CA VAL A 76 -12.45 3.39 1.12
C VAL A 76 -11.79 3.20 -0.25
N ASN A 77 -11.74 4.25 -1.06
CA ASN A 77 -11.22 4.21 -2.43
C ASN A 77 -10.11 5.23 -2.72
N ASN A 78 -9.59 5.90 -1.69
CA ASN A 78 -8.46 6.82 -1.83
C ASN A 78 -7.52 6.72 -0.63
N ALA A 79 -6.26 7.09 -0.84
CA ALA A 79 -5.19 6.92 0.13
C ALA A 79 -5.34 7.80 1.38
N GLU A 80 -5.90 9.03 1.23
CA GLU A 80 -6.12 9.93 2.36
C GLU A 80 -7.17 9.38 3.30
N ALA A 81 -8.33 8.93 2.78
CA ALA A 81 -9.37 8.30 3.59
C ALA A 81 -8.88 6.99 4.24
N TYR A 82 -8.01 6.24 3.54
CA TYR A 82 -7.42 5.02 4.07
C TYR A 82 -6.55 5.28 5.29
N THR A 83 -5.66 6.25 5.20
CA THR A 83 -4.79 6.67 6.31
C THR A 83 -5.60 7.32 7.44
N ALA A 84 -6.58 8.17 7.10
CA ALA A 84 -7.45 8.82 8.09
C ALA A 84 -8.27 7.81 8.89
N ALA A 85 -8.81 6.77 8.25
CA ALA A 85 -9.55 5.70 8.94
C ALA A 85 -8.66 4.95 9.94
N CYS A 86 -7.41 4.67 9.58
CA CYS A 86 -6.44 4.06 10.49
C CYS A 86 -6.12 4.96 11.68
N LEU A 87 -5.84 6.26 11.43
CA LEU A 87 -5.57 7.25 12.47
C LEU A 87 -6.77 7.42 13.43
N ALA A 88 -8.00 7.26 12.92
CA ALA A 88 -9.22 7.26 13.71
C ALA A 88 -9.47 5.95 14.50
N GLY A 89 -8.56 4.97 14.43
CA GLY A 89 -8.68 3.72 15.18
C GLY A 89 -9.69 2.73 14.59
N LEU A 90 -10.00 2.80 13.29
CA LEU A 90 -11.00 1.92 12.69
C LEU A 90 -10.44 0.55 12.26
N GLY A 91 -9.11 0.40 12.13
CA GLY A 91 -8.53 -0.88 11.75
C GLY A 91 -7.09 -0.80 11.26
N ILE A 92 -6.59 -1.96 10.89
CA ILE A 92 -5.27 -2.14 10.29
C ILE A 92 -5.33 -1.65 8.84
N ILE A 93 -4.26 -1.00 8.38
CA ILE A 93 -4.04 -0.65 6.96
C ILE A 93 -2.75 -1.29 6.45
N GLN A 94 -2.71 -1.55 5.15
CA GLN A 94 -1.56 -2.09 4.41
C GLN A 94 -1.15 -1.07 3.35
N VAL A 95 -0.01 -0.40 3.55
CA VAL A 95 0.36 0.80 2.79
C VAL A 95 1.83 0.81 2.42
N PRO A 96 2.23 1.51 1.35
CA PRO A 96 3.64 1.79 1.10
C PRO A 96 4.29 2.50 2.29
N GLU A 97 5.41 1.96 2.76
CA GLU A 97 6.12 2.48 3.95
C GLU A 97 6.49 3.96 3.81
N VAL A 98 6.85 4.38 2.60
CA VAL A 98 7.18 5.77 2.28
C VAL A 98 6.03 6.73 2.59
N GLY A 99 4.79 6.32 2.35
CA GLY A 99 3.60 7.16 2.57
C GLY A 99 3.23 7.38 4.03
N VAL A 100 3.74 6.55 4.95
CA VAL A 100 3.42 6.63 6.39
C VAL A 100 4.64 6.84 7.27
N ARG A 101 5.84 6.97 6.68
CA ARG A 101 7.12 7.11 7.41
C ARG A 101 7.07 8.21 8.47
N GLU A 102 6.58 9.39 8.11
CA GLU A 102 6.47 10.53 9.02
C GLU A 102 5.48 10.25 10.17
N LEU A 103 4.33 9.66 9.88
CA LEU A 103 3.33 9.31 10.90
C LEU A 103 3.86 8.28 11.89
N VAL A 104 4.66 7.33 11.42
CA VAL A 104 5.34 6.34 12.28
C VAL A 104 6.42 7.02 13.13
N GLN A 105 7.23 7.90 12.57
CA GLN A 105 8.25 8.66 13.32
C GLN A 105 7.63 9.56 14.40
N GLN A 106 6.46 10.12 14.14
CA GLN A 106 5.69 10.93 15.10
C GLN A 106 4.94 10.10 16.14
N GLY A 107 4.98 8.76 16.06
CA GLY A 107 4.23 7.86 16.94
C GLY A 107 2.72 7.86 16.73
N ARG A 108 2.23 8.44 15.63
CA ARG A 108 0.80 8.48 15.27
C ARG A 108 0.33 7.19 14.63
N LEU A 109 1.25 6.43 14.03
CA LEU A 109 1.04 5.08 13.56
C LEU A 109 2.10 4.14 14.13
N VAL A 110 1.73 2.89 14.36
CA VAL A 110 2.59 1.81 14.85
C VAL A 110 2.59 0.71 13.81
N LYS A 111 3.77 0.22 13.44
CA LYS A 111 3.89 -0.96 12.56
C LYS A 111 3.57 -2.22 13.35
N VAL A 112 2.77 -3.10 12.75
CA VAL A 112 2.37 -4.39 13.33
C VAL A 112 2.66 -5.52 12.35
N LEU A 113 2.77 -6.75 12.85
CA LEU A 113 2.96 -7.97 12.04
C LEU A 113 4.10 -7.83 11.01
N PRO A 114 5.33 -7.50 11.42
CA PRO A 114 6.44 -7.27 10.49
C PRO A 114 6.82 -8.52 9.70
N GLN A 115 6.48 -9.71 10.19
CA GLN A 115 6.69 -11.00 9.54
C GLN A 115 5.65 -11.34 8.47
N TYR A 116 4.50 -10.64 8.44
CA TYR A 116 3.39 -10.87 7.52
C TYR A 116 3.13 -9.61 6.67
N GLN A 117 4.11 -9.23 5.87
CA GLN A 117 3.98 -8.03 5.02
C GLN A 117 3.31 -8.35 3.68
N PRO A 118 2.55 -7.40 3.11
CA PRO A 118 2.04 -7.52 1.76
C PRO A 118 3.15 -7.60 0.72
N ALA A 119 2.81 -7.98 -0.50
CA ALA A 119 3.72 -7.89 -1.64
C ALA A 119 4.17 -6.44 -1.84
N ALA A 120 5.43 -6.26 -2.30
CA ALA A 120 5.90 -4.94 -2.66
C ALA A 120 5.05 -4.37 -3.81
N MET A 121 4.65 -3.10 -3.69
CA MET A 121 3.83 -2.42 -4.68
C MET A 121 4.67 -1.98 -5.88
N PRO A 122 4.44 -2.50 -7.11
CA PRO A 122 5.18 -2.08 -8.28
C PRO A 122 4.77 -0.66 -8.69
N VAL A 123 5.77 0.16 -9.02
CA VAL A 123 5.59 1.53 -9.52
C VAL A 123 6.10 1.61 -10.94
N SER A 124 5.27 2.10 -11.84
CA SER A 124 5.61 2.25 -13.26
C SER A 124 5.18 3.61 -13.78
N VAL A 125 5.96 4.15 -14.71
CA VAL A 125 5.55 5.30 -15.50
C VAL A 125 4.82 4.83 -16.74
N LEU A 126 3.67 5.45 -17.02
CA LEU A 126 2.90 5.22 -18.21
C LEU A 126 3.03 6.41 -19.17
N TYR A 127 3.33 6.14 -20.43
CA TYR A 127 3.37 7.18 -21.46
C TYR A 127 2.86 6.66 -22.81
N ALA A 128 2.39 7.58 -23.64
CA ALA A 128 1.86 7.24 -24.95
C ALA A 128 2.94 6.65 -25.84
N HIS A 129 2.62 5.59 -26.57
CA HIS A 129 3.50 5.00 -27.56
C HIS A 129 3.78 6.01 -28.68
N ARG A 130 5.01 6.50 -28.77
CA ARG A 130 5.53 7.27 -29.91
C ARG A 130 6.69 6.50 -30.49
N ARG A 131 6.85 6.56 -31.80
CA ARG A 131 7.97 5.89 -32.52
C ARG A 131 9.34 6.24 -31.95
N GLN A 132 9.46 7.41 -31.28
CA GLN A 132 10.66 7.81 -30.55
C GLN A 132 10.24 8.55 -29.27
N LEU A 133 10.78 8.12 -28.12
CA LEU A 133 10.69 8.88 -26.88
C LEU A 133 11.40 10.22 -27.08
N SER A 134 10.74 11.34 -26.76
CA SER A 134 11.43 12.62 -26.78
C SER A 134 12.59 12.61 -25.79
N ARG A 135 13.70 13.25 -26.13
CA ARG A 135 14.88 13.36 -25.25
C ARG A 135 14.50 13.90 -23.85
N ARG A 136 13.56 14.87 -23.81
CA ARG A 136 13.07 15.46 -22.56
C ARG A 136 12.36 14.42 -21.67
N LEU A 137 11.51 13.59 -22.25
CA LEU A 137 10.79 12.56 -21.51
C LEU A 137 11.75 11.49 -20.99
N LYS A 138 12.75 11.10 -21.77
CA LYS A 138 13.78 10.16 -21.34
C LYS A 138 14.55 10.70 -20.13
N VAL A 139 15.06 11.93 -20.20
CA VAL A 139 15.80 12.58 -19.11
C VAL A 139 14.93 12.68 -17.84
N PHE A 140 13.66 13.04 -18.00
CA PHE A 140 12.73 13.12 -16.86
C PHE A 140 12.51 11.76 -16.20
N ILE A 141 12.32 10.69 -16.98
CA ILE A 141 12.12 9.35 -16.44
C ILE A 141 13.39 8.85 -15.73
N ASP A 142 14.56 9.08 -16.31
CA ASP A 142 15.84 8.68 -15.72
C ASP A 142 16.09 9.44 -14.40
N TRP A 143 15.83 10.75 -14.36
CA TRP A 143 15.89 11.55 -13.14
C TRP A 143 14.89 11.07 -12.07
N LEU A 144 13.65 10.77 -12.46
CA LEU A 144 12.64 10.26 -11.55
C LEU A 144 13.05 8.91 -10.94
N GLN A 145 13.67 8.05 -11.75
CA GLN A 145 14.17 6.77 -11.28
C GLN A 145 15.33 6.92 -10.27
N GLU A 146 16.25 7.85 -10.53
CA GLU A 146 17.33 8.19 -9.59
C GLU A 146 16.78 8.76 -8.28
N LEU A 147 15.80 9.67 -8.35
CA LEU A 147 15.15 10.26 -7.19
C LEU A 147 14.47 9.19 -6.32
N ILE A 148 13.72 8.28 -6.93
CA ILE A 148 13.05 7.19 -6.21
C ILE A 148 14.10 6.28 -5.55
N ASN A 149 15.17 5.93 -6.24
CA ASN A 149 16.20 5.04 -5.71
C ASN A 149 17.04 5.68 -4.59
N SER A 150 17.18 7.01 -4.58
CA SER A 150 17.99 7.72 -3.57
C SER A 150 17.23 8.09 -2.28
N GLY A 151 15.92 8.17 -2.31
CA GLY A 151 15.14 8.69 -1.19
C GLY A 151 13.99 7.83 -0.68
N TYR A 152 13.62 6.77 -1.38
CA TYR A 152 12.38 6.04 -1.12
C TYR A 152 12.56 4.52 -0.91
N ASN A 153 13.80 4.04 -0.83
CA ASN A 153 14.11 2.65 -0.45
C ASN A 153 14.42 2.53 1.02
#